data_317e4787669b07517071c3aeacf1f53c
#
_entry.id   317e4787669b07517071c3aeacf1f53c
#
_cell.length_a   1.000
_cell.length_b   1.000
_cell.length_c   1.000
_cell.angle_alpha   90.00
_cell.angle_beta   90.00
_cell.angle_gamma   90.00
#
_symmetry.space_group_name_H-M   'P 1'
#
loop_
_entity.id
_entity.type
_entity.pdbx_description
1 polymer ?
#
loop_
_entity_poly.entity_id
_entity_poly.type
_entity_poly.pdbx_seq_one_letter_code
_entity_poly.pdbx_strand_id
1 'polypeptide(L)'
;MASSLLKPRALLAQGARRVTRPRIPTRLVFPAQRACLSTAKHPSGFIPPKEEDLEELRERVQEFTRREIPEEVAQRTDHENEFPKDMWRKLGEAGFLGITADEAYGGLSMGYQEHCVVMEEISRASGSIALSYAAHSQLCVNQLMLNGSKAQKEKYLPGLISGEKVGALAMSEHSAGSDVVSMKSTAKRVDGGYLLNGTKMWITNGPDADYIVVYAKTTPDAASKGITAFIVETTAKGFSCARKLDKLGMRGSNTGELAFEDVFVPNENVLGQVDKGVRVLMEGLDLERLVLSAGPLGIMQSVMDLVLPYTHTRTQFNQPIAHNQLVQGKLADMHTKLQASRAYTYQVARRIDERHAQIASGEWVIPTQDCAGAILYAAERASECALDGIQLMGGMGYMNEVPAGRFLRDAKLYEIGAGTSEVRRMLIGRVFNKMYKQ
;
A
#
# COMPACT_ATOMS: atom_id res chain seq x y z
N MET A 1 -32.76 -14.92 44.53
CA MET A 1 -32.95 -16.31 44.06
C MET A 1 -32.44 -16.37 42.63
N ALA A 2 -31.43 -17.18 42.47
CA ALA A 2 -30.76 -17.68 41.28
C ALA A 2 -30.88 -16.92 39.95
N SER A 3 -29.84 -16.20 39.60
CA SER A 3 -29.44 -15.76 38.27
C SER A 3 -28.88 -16.95 37.48
N SER A 4 -29.45 -17.33 36.37
CA SER A 4 -28.84 -18.24 35.41
C SER A 4 -28.32 -17.43 34.23
N LEU A 5 -26.98 -17.23 34.19
CA LEU A 5 -26.22 -16.70 33.07
C LEU A 5 -26.29 -17.67 31.88
N LEU A 6 -27.00 -17.29 30.84
CA LEU A 6 -26.93 -17.95 29.54
C LEU A 6 -25.67 -17.51 28.78
N LYS A 7 -24.73 -18.43 28.61
CA LYS A 7 -23.59 -18.29 27.67
C LYS A 7 -24.13 -18.32 26.24
N PRO A 8 -23.68 -17.46 25.33
CA PRO A 8 -24.03 -17.57 23.93
C PRO A 8 -23.32 -18.78 23.31
N ARG A 9 -24.11 -19.77 22.91
CA ARG A 9 -23.66 -20.91 22.10
C ARG A 9 -23.52 -20.48 20.65
N ALA A 10 -22.37 -20.84 20.07
CA ALA A 10 -22.05 -20.73 18.67
C ALA A 10 -23.15 -21.28 17.75
N LEU A 11 -23.67 -20.43 16.86
CA LEU A 11 -24.61 -20.76 15.81
C LEU A 11 -23.92 -20.69 14.43
N LEU A 12 -22.79 -21.41 14.30
CA LEU A 12 -22.12 -21.60 13.01
C LEU A 12 -21.36 -22.94 13.00
N ALA A 13 -22.09 -24.06 13.14
CA ALA A 13 -21.51 -25.36 12.84
C ALA A 13 -22.57 -26.42 12.60
N GLN A 14 -23.18 -26.43 11.40
CA GLN A 14 -23.73 -27.68 10.86
C GLN A 14 -23.65 -27.61 9.32
N GLY A 15 -22.79 -28.45 8.74
CA GLY A 15 -22.86 -28.78 7.33
C GLY A 15 -21.58 -28.82 6.50
N ALA A 16 -20.42 -29.12 7.06
CA ALA A 16 -19.24 -29.39 6.23
C ALA A 16 -18.94 -30.89 6.18
N ARG A 17 -19.25 -31.57 5.07
CA ARG A 17 -18.76 -32.91 4.75
C ARG A 17 -17.23 -32.83 4.61
N ARG A 18 -16.51 -33.68 5.37
CA ARG A 18 -15.06 -33.87 5.27
C ARG A 18 -14.68 -34.36 3.87
N VAL A 19 -14.08 -33.48 3.08
CA VAL A 19 -13.30 -33.88 1.89
C VAL A 19 -11.85 -33.98 2.35
N THR A 20 -11.29 -35.18 2.29
CA THR A 20 -9.87 -35.45 2.58
C THR A 20 -9.01 -34.77 1.51
N ARG A 21 -8.19 -33.81 1.91
CA ARG A 21 -7.27 -33.09 1.03
C ARG A 21 -5.94 -33.83 0.91
N PRO A 22 -5.33 -33.90 -0.29
CA PRO A 22 -3.94 -34.35 -0.44
C PRO A 22 -2.97 -33.32 0.17
N ARG A 23 -1.92 -33.83 0.82
CA ARG A 23 -0.82 -33.02 1.36
C ARG A 23 -0.01 -32.44 0.19
N ILE A 24 0.04 -31.11 0.06
CA ILE A 24 0.89 -30.38 -0.87
C ILE A 24 2.23 -30.04 -0.19
N PRO A 25 3.39 -30.17 -0.86
CA PRO A 25 4.71 -29.96 -0.26
C PRO A 25 5.00 -28.50 0.05
N THR A 26 5.64 -28.27 1.19
CA THR A 26 5.98 -27.00 1.84
C THR A 26 7.19 -26.30 1.21
N ARG A 27 7.20 -26.06 -0.09
CA ARG A 27 8.10 -25.08 -0.72
C ARG A 27 7.41 -24.52 -1.94
N LEU A 28 6.91 -23.30 -1.82
CA LEU A 28 6.54 -22.48 -2.96
C LEU A 28 7.84 -21.99 -3.63
N VAL A 29 8.46 -22.85 -4.41
CA VAL A 29 9.44 -22.42 -5.40
C VAL A 29 8.61 -21.94 -6.58
N PHE A 30 8.63 -20.64 -6.86
CA PHE A 30 8.10 -20.13 -8.11
C PHE A 30 8.84 -20.84 -9.25
N PRO A 31 8.19 -21.61 -10.14
CA PRO A 31 8.88 -22.13 -11.30
C PRO A 31 9.30 -20.94 -12.16
N ALA A 32 10.59 -20.77 -12.39
CA ALA A 32 11.18 -19.84 -13.33
C ALA A 32 10.90 -20.30 -14.79
N GLN A 33 9.66 -20.61 -15.10
CA GLN A 33 9.22 -20.91 -16.46
C GLN A 33 7.88 -20.24 -16.71
N ARG A 34 7.96 -18.96 -17.14
CA ARG A 34 6.90 -18.41 -17.97
C ARG A 34 6.84 -19.23 -19.24
N ALA A 35 5.75 -19.96 -19.45
CA ALA A 35 5.45 -20.53 -20.76
C ALA A 35 5.35 -19.38 -21.76
N CYS A 36 6.32 -19.30 -22.65
CA CYS A 36 6.47 -18.25 -23.66
C CYS A 36 5.40 -18.43 -24.73
N LEU A 37 4.30 -17.67 -24.67
CA LEU A 37 3.30 -17.59 -25.73
C LEU A 37 2.95 -16.12 -26.04
N SER A 38 3.96 -15.27 -26.19
CA SER A 38 3.82 -14.00 -26.90
C SER A 38 5.06 -13.73 -27.72
N THR A 39 4.91 -13.62 -29.03
CA THR A 39 5.99 -13.45 -30.00
C THR A 39 6.47 -12.00 -30.14
N ALA A 40 5.92 -11.06 -29.42
CA ALA A 40 6.37 -9.66 -29.40
C ALA A 40 7.10 -9.36 -28.08
N LYS A 41 8.42 -9.47 -28.09
CA LYS A 41 9.24 -9.01 -26.97
C LYS A 41 9.13 -7.47 -26.87
N HIS A 42 8.71 -6.98 -25.72
CA HIS A 42 8.80 -5.55 -25.40
C HIS A 42 10.26 -5.09 -25.51
N PRO A 43 10.57 -3.87 -26.02
CA PRO A 43 11.94 -3.39 -26.17
C PRO A 43 12.81 -3.44 -24.91
N SER A 44 12.20 -3.38 -23.73
CA SER A 44 12.86 -3.52 -22.41
C SER A 44 12.99 -4.94 -21.90
N GLY A 45 12.48 -5.93 -22.65
CA GLY A 45 12.35 -7.33 -22.17
C GLY A 45 11.16 -7.58 -21.24
N PHE A 46 10.49 -6.54 -20.75
CA PHE A 46 9.27 -6.66 -19.95
C PHE A 46 8.10 -7.08 -20.86
N ILE A 47 7.30 -8.03 -20.40
CA ILE A 47 6.11 -8.52 -21.08
C ILE A 47 4.92 -8.24 -20.17
N PRO A 48 3.97 -7.37 -20.57
CA PRO A 48 2.75 -7.15 -19.80
C PRO A 48 2.00 -8.47 -19.54
N PRO A 49 1.43 -8.66 -18.33
CA PRO A 49 0.72 -9.88 -17.98
C PRO A 49 -0.57 -10.02 -18.80
N LYS A 50 -1.00 -11.25 -19.01
CA LYS A 50 -2.33 -11.56 -19.52
C LYS A 50 -3.32 -11.63 -18.35
N GLU A 51 -4.62 -11.67 -18.69
CA GLU A 51 -5.69 -11.81 -17.70
C GLU A 51 -5.52 -13.11 -16.87
N GLU A 52 -5.18 -14.21 -17.53
CA GLU A 52 -4.96 -15.51 -16.86
C GLU A 52 -3.79 -15.46 -15.86
N ASP A 53 -2.70 -14.76 -16.21
CA ASP A 53 -1.53 -14.59 -15.33
C ASP A 53 -1.91 -13.79 -14.07
N LEU A 54 -2.72 -12.75 -14.23
CA LEU A 54 -3.20 -11.92 -13.12
C LEU A 54 -4.16 -12.70 -12.22
N GLU A 55 -5.04 -13.52 -12.78
CA GLU A 55 -5.96 -14.35 -12.01
C GLU A 55 -5.22 -15.45 -11.23
N GLU A 56 -4.24 -16.12 -11.85
CA GLU A 56 -3.38 -17.08 -11.15
C GLU A 56 -2.61 -16.42 -9.98
N LEU A 57 -2.08 -15.21 -10.19
CA LEU A 57 -1.44 -14.45 -9.11
C LEU A 57 -2.45 -14.11 -8.01
N ARG A 58 -3.66 -13.67 -8.38
CA ARG A 58 -4.74 -13.35 -7.43
C ARG A 58 -5.07 -14.54 -6.53
N GLU A 59 -5.25 -15.73 -7.12
CA GLU A 59 -5.52 -16.96 -6.38
C GLU A 59 -4.41 -17.30 -5.39
N ARG A 60 -3.16 -17.14 -5.80
CA ARG A 60 -1.97 -17.37 -4.94
C ARG A 60 -1.92 -16.38 -3.77
N VAL A 61 -2.19 -15.09 -4.02
CA VAL A 61 -2.23 -14.10 -2.95
C VAL A 61 -3.39 -14.38 -1.99
N GLN A 62 -4.55 -14.77 -2.50
CA GLN A 62 -5.70 -15.17 -1.66
C GLN A 62 -5.39 -16.42 -0.82
N GLU A 63 -4.67 -17.40 -1.35
CA GLU A 63 -4.22 -18.55 -0.56
C GLU A 63 -3.27 -18.14 0.55
N PHE A 64 -2.30 -17.26 0.23
CA PHE A 64 -1.39 -16.68 1.23
C PHE A 64 -2.16 -15.94 2.31
N THR A 65 -3.07 -15.04 1.95
CA THR A 65 -3.81 -14.24 2.93
C THR A 65 -4.72 -15.08 3.81
N ARG A 66 -5.41 -16.08 3.25
CA ARG A 66 -6.21 -17.03 4.07
C ARG A 66 -5.38 -17.78 5.09
N ARG A 67 -4.12 -18.09 4.80
CA ARG A 67 -3.23 -18.81 5.72
C ARG A 67 -2.55 -17.90 6.72
N GLU A 68 -2.03 -16.74 6.28
CA GLU A 68 -1.14 -15.89 7.07
C GLU A 68 -1.85 -14.66 7.68
N ILE A 69 -2.98 -14.22 7.09
CA ILE A 69 -3.73 -13.04 7.50
C ILE A 69 -5.23 -13.39 7.66
N PRO A 70 -5.57 -14.44 8.43
CA PRO A 70 -6.98 -14.70 8.76
C PRO A 70 -7.55 -13.56 9.61
N GLU A 71 -8.89 -13.51 9.76
CA GLU A 71 -9.59 -12.41 10.46
C GLU A 71 -9.06 -12.17 11.88
N GLU A 72 -8.67 -13.22 12.59
CA GLU A 72 -8.12 -13.13 13.95
C GLU A 72 -6.80 -12.36 13.99
N VAL A 73 -5.97 -12.49 12.95
CA VAL A 73 -4.72 -11.71 12.80
C VAL A 73 -5.05 -10.25 12.52
N ALA A 74 -5.96 -9.99 11.57
CA ALA A 74 -6.37 -8.63 11.23
C ALA A 74 -7.02 -7.90 12.42
N GLN A 75 -7.87 -8.58 13.19
CA GLN A 75 -8.50 -8.03 14.38
C GLN A 75 -7.48 -7.76 15.49
N ARG A 76 -6.57 -8.69 15.72
CA ARG A 76 -5.50 -8.52 16.73
C ARG A 76 -4.61 -7.34 16.41
N THR A 77 -4.16 -7.19 15.14
CA THR A 77 -3.30 -6.07 14.73
C THR A 77 -3.99 -4.71 14.89
N ASP A 78 -5.30 -4.63 14.64
CA ASP A 78 -6.10 -3.43 14.90
C ASP A 78 -6.20 -3.13 16.39
N HIS A 79 -6.50 -4.13 17.21
CA HIS A 79 -6.66 -3.97 18.66
C HIS A 79 -5.34 -3.58 19.34
N GLU A 80 -4.25 -4.27 19.02
CA GLU A 80 -2.93 -4.07 19.64
C GLU A 80 -2.19 -2.84 19.07
N ASN A 81 -2.65 -2.27 17.95
CA ASN A 81 -1.92 -1.22 17.21
C ASN A 81 -0.49 -1.66 16.89
N GLU A 82 -0.31 -2.91 16.42
CA GLU A 82 1.01 -3.51 16.21
C GLU A 82 1.05 -4.33 14.91
N PHE A 83 2.13 -4.16 14.13
CA PHE A 83 2.40 -4.97 12.94
C PHE A 83 3.01 -6.31 13.35
N PRO A 84 2.57 -7.45 12.77
CA PRO A 84 3.16 -8.76 13.07
C PRO A 84 4.57 -8.86 12.48
N LYS A 85 5.61 -8.86 13.33
CA LYS A 85 7.02 -8.78 12.86
C LYS A 85 7.45 -9.91 11.94
N ASP A 86 6.89 -11.12 12.12
CA ASP A 86 7.17 -12.28 11.26
C ASP A 86 6.54 -12.15 9.87
N MET A 87 5.62 -11.21 9.67
CA MET A 87 4.95 -10.96 8.40
C MET A 87 5.91 -10.46 7.33
N TRP A 88 6.93 -9.69 7.68
CA TRP A 88 7.94 -9.23 6.72
C TRP A 88 8.63 -10.41 6.02
N ARG A 89 9.11 -11.37 6.80
CA ARG A 89 9.75 -12.58 6.25
C ARG A 89 8.77 -13.40 5.42
N LYS A 90 7.51 -13.56 5.86
CA LYS A 90 6.47 -14.30 5.13
C LYS A 90 6.15 -13.64 3.77
N LEU A 91 6.05 -12.31 3.73
CA LEU A 91 5.85 -11.56 2.48
C LEU A 91 7.06 -11.66 1.56
N GLY A 92 8.29 -11.65 2.10
CA GLY A 92 9.52 -11.84 1.35
C GLY A 92 9.63 -13.24 0.75
N GLU A 93 9.38 -14.30 1.55
CA GLU A 93 9.35 -15.70 1.10
C GLU A 93 8.30 -15.95 0.00
N ALA A 94 7.19 -15.20 0.05
CA ALA A 94 6.16 -15.23 -1.01
C ALA A 94 6.55 -14.41 -2.26
N GLY A 95 7.65 -13.65 -2.22
CA GLY A 95 8.13 -12.81 -3.31
C GLY A 95 7.40 -11.45 -3.44
N PHE A 96 6.48 -11.13 -2.53
CA PHE A 96 5.62 -9.95 -2.68
C PHE A 96 6.35 -8.63 -2.43
N LEU A 97 7.43 -8.62 -1.64
CA LEU A 97 8.16 -7.40 -1.33
C LEU A 97 8.96 -6.84 -2.51
N GLY A 98 9.28 -7.69 -3.51
CA GLY A 98 10.08 -7.33 -4.68
C GLY A 98 9.36 -7.49 -6.02
N ILE A 99 8.04 -7.27 -6.09
CA ILE A 99 7.23 -7.48 -7.32
C ILE A 99 7.84 -6.75 -8.52
N THR A 100 8.13 -5.47 -8.40
CA THR A 100 8.66 -4.63 -9.49
C THR A 100 10.19 -4.55 -9.51
N ALA A 101 10.86 -5.16 -8.54
CA ALA A 101 12.32 -5.14 -8.47
C ALA A 101 12.92 -6.17 -9.44
N ASP A 102 14.12 -5.84 -9.93
CA ASP A 102 14.87 -6.68 -10.88
C ASP A 102 15.28 -8.01 -10.24
N GLU A 103 15.22 -9.09 -11.01
CA GLU A 103 15.67 -10.45 -10.61
C GLU A 103 17.13 -10.47 -10.17
N ALA A 104 17.97 -9.58 -10.71
CA ALA A 104 19.38 -9.44 -10.32
C ALA A 104 19.56 -9.10 -8.83
N TYR A 105 18.52 -8.54 -8.18
CA TYR A 105 18.52 -8.20 -6.75
C TYR A 105 17.57 -9.07 -5.93
N GLY A 106 17.02 -10.13 -6.52
CA GLY A 106 16.08 -11.06 -5.88
C GLY A 106 14.60 -10.70 -6.07
N GLY A 107 14.28 -9.72 -6.91
CA GLY A 107 12.90 -9.34 -7.27
C GLY A 107 12.27 -10.26 -8.31
N LEU A 108 11.07 -9.92 -8.75
CA LEU A 108 10.29 -10.71 -9.72
C LEU A 108 10.23 -10.08 -11.12
N SER A 109 10.73 -8.86 -11.31
CA SER A 109 10.66 -8.10 -12.57
C SER A 109 9.25 -8.05 -13.18
N MET A 110 8.21 -8.01 -12.32
CA MET A 110 6.81 -7.90 -12.71
C MET A 110 6.39 -6.44 -12.86
N GLY A 111 5.16 -6.20 -13.34
CA GLY A 111 4.63 -4.87 -13.57
C GLY A 111 3.75 -4.35 -12.44
N TYR A 112 3.13 -3.20 -12.72
CA TYR A 112 2.24 -2.53 -11.76
C TYR A 112 0.85 -3.17 -11.70
N GLN A 113 0.40 -3.91 -12.74
CA GLN A 113 -0.82 -4.70 -12.65
C GLN A 113 -0.69 -5.78 -11.59
N GLU A 114 0.41 -6.53 -11.60
CA GLU A 114 0.70 -7.55 -10.59
C GLU A 114 0.86 -6.93 -9.20
N HIS A 115 1.52 -5.77 -9.10
CA HIS A 115 1.64 -5.06 -7.82
C HIS A 115 0.27 -4.65 -7.27
N CYS A 116 -0.64 -4.17 -8.13
CA CYS A 116 -2.01 -3.84 -7.73
C CYS A 116 -2.79 -5.07 -7.28
N VAL A 117 -2.62 -6.25 -7.93
CA VAL A 117 -3.25 -7.50 -7.50
C VAL A 117 -2.82 -7.86 -6.08
N VAL A 118 -1.51 -7.83 -5.80
CA VAL A 118 -0.99 -8.15 -4.46
C VAL A 118 -1.50 -7.16 -3.43
N MET A 119 -1.49 -5.86 -3.74
CA MET A 119 -2.01 -4.81 -2.85
C MET A 119 -3.50 -4.97 -2.57
N GLU A 120 -4.32 -5.25 -3.58
CA GLU A 120 -5.77 -5.45 -3.45
C GLU A 120 -6.10 -6.63 -2.53
N GLU A 121 -5.48 -7.80 -2.78
CA GLU A 121 -5.81 -9.02 -2.04
C GLU A 121 -5.26 -9.01 -0.59
N ILE A 122 -4.08 -8.40 -0.35
CA ILE A 122 -3.61 -8.19 1.04
C ILE A 122 -4.56 -7.21 1.76
N SER A 123 -4.99 -6.13 1.08
CA SER A 123 -5.90 -5.14 1.67
C SER A 123 -7.28 -5.73 1.95
N ARG A 124 -7.75 -6.70 1.12
CA ARG A 124 -8.97 -7.45 1.36
C ARG A 124 -8.89 -8.25 2.66
N ALA A 125 -7.72 -8.78 3.02
CA ALA A 125 -7.53 -9.48 4.29
C ALA A 125 -7.28 -8.49 5.46
N SER A 126 -6.43 -7.48 5.24
CA SER A 126 -6.11 -6.45 6.24
C SER A 126 -5.58 -5.17 5.59
N GLY A 127 -6.35 -4.08 5.69
CA GLY A 127 -5.92 -2.76 5.21
C GLY A 127 -4.62 -2.30 5.86
N SER A 128 -4.42 -2.58 7.15
CA SER A 128 -3.22 -2.20 7.90
C SER A 128 -1.96 -2.88 7.38
N ILE A 129 -2.02 -4.20 7.17
CA ILE A 129 -0.88 -4.98 6.66
C ILE A 129 -0.57 -4.57 5.23
N ALA A 130 -1.59 -4.33 4.40
CA ALA A 130 -1.43 -3.85 3.03
C ALA A 130 -0.77 -2.46 2.98
N LEU A 131 -1.10 -1.55 3.90
CA LEU A 131 -0.46 -0.23 3.95
C LEU A 131 1.03 -0.34 4.28
N SER A 132 1.40 -1.17 5.27
CA SER A 132 2.81 -1.42 5.61
C SER A 132 3.56 -2.08 4.45
N TYR A 133 2.93 -3.08 3.80
CA TYR A 133 3.45 -3.71 2.59
C TYR A 133 3.73 -2.68 1.49
N ALA A 134 2.77 -1.82 1.16
CA ALA A 134 2.93 -0.82 0.11
C ALA A 134 3.99 0.23 0.44
N ALA A 135 4.07 0.69 1.69
CA ALA A 135 5.12 1.62 2.12
C ALA A 135 6.52 1.01 1.99
N HIS A 136 6.66 -0.29 2.24
CA HIS A 136 7.91 -1.00 2.06
C HIS A 136 8.23 -1.23 0.57
N SER A 137 7.34 -1.90 -0.16
CA SER A 137 7.61 -2.35 -1.54
C SER A 137 7.54 -1.20 -2.55
N GLN A 138 6.57 -0.28 -2.42
CA GLN A 138 6.39 0.81 -3.39
C GLN A 138 7.18 2.07 -3.02
N LEU A 139 7.20 2.49 -1.73
CA LEU A 139 7.87 3.72 -1.35
C LEU A 139 9.37 3.55 -1.08
N CYS A 140 9.83 2.39 -0.61
CA CYS A 140 11.25 2.17 -0.35
C CYS A 140 11.92 1.34 -1.46
N VAL A 141 11.49 0.10 -1.67
CA VAL A 141 12.11 -0.80 -2.67
C VAL A 141 12.04 -0.20 -4.07
N ASN A 142 10.86 0.22 -4.51
CA ASN A 142 10.70 0.77 -5.87
C ASN A 142 11.45 2.10 -6.05
N GLN A 143 11.52 2.97 -5.04
CA GLN A 143 12.34 4.19 -5.10
C GLN A 143 13.84 3.89 -5.27
N LEU A 144 14.35 2.89 -4.56
CA LEU A 144 15.72 2.42 -4.72
C LEU A 144 15.95 1.80 -6.10
N MET A 145 14.96 1.03 -6.62
CA MET A 145 15.04 0.49 -7.98
C MET A 145 15.11 1.58 -9.05
N LEU A 146 14.28 2.60 -8.95
CA LEU A 146 14.19 3.67 -9.95
C LEU A 146 15.40 4.62 -9.92
N ASN A 147 15.90 4.97 -8.72
CA ASN A 147 16.80 6.08 -8.52
C ASN A 147 18.18 5.69 -7.93
N GLY A 148 18.32 4.46 -7.44
CA GLY A 148 19.56 3.98 -6.83
C GLY A 148 20.67 3.70 -7.83
N SER A 149 21.90 3.98 -7.44
CA SER A 149 23.08 3.48 -8.15
C SER A 149 23.17 1.96 -8.07
N LYS A 150 23.96 1.33 -8.93
CA LYS A 150 24.18 -0.13 -8.90
C LYS A 150 24.65 -0.59 -7.51
N ALA A 151 25.62 0.12 -6.92
CA ALA A 151 26.14 -0.22 -5.59
C ALA A 151 25.08 -0.09 -4.49
N GLN A 152 24.20 0.94 -4.55
CA GLN A 152 23.10 1.07 -3.62
C GLN A 152 22.07 -0.06 -3.76
N LYS A 153 21.72 -0.43 -5.00
CA LYS A 153 20.80 -1.55 -5.27
C LYS A 153 21.36 -2.88 -4.74
N GLU A 154 22.62 -3.17 -5.03
CA GLU A 154 23.32 -4.37 -4.55
C GLU A 154 23.39 -4.43 -3.02
N LYS A 155 23.57 -3.28 -2.35
CA LYS A 155 23.69 -3.21 -0.89
C LYS A 155 22.34 -3.35 -0.18
N TYR A 156 21.28 -2.69 -0.65
CA TYR A 156 20.06 -2.50 0.11
C TYR A 156 18.89 -3.40 -0.32
N LEU A 157 18.75 -3.68 -1.64
CA LEU A 157 17.59 -4.37 -2.15
C LEU A 157 17.45 -5.82 -1.68
N PRO A 158 18.52 -6.66 -1.65
CA PRO A 158 18.34 -8.06 -1.28
C PRO A 158 17.73 -8.25 0.12
N GLY A 159 18.19 -7.49 1.12
CA GLY A 159 17.66 -7.55 2.47
C GLY A 159 16.22 -7.02 2.59
N LEU A 160 15.86 -6.00 1.80
CA LEU A 160 14.51 -5.47 1.74
C LEU A 160 13.56 -6.44 1.04
N ILE A 161 13.97 -7.05 -0.06
CA ILE A 161 13.15 -7.99 -0.86
C ILE A 161 12.92 -9.30 -0.09
N SER A 162 13.90 -9.78 0.65
CA SER A 162 13.75 -10.98 1.50
C SER A 162 12.89 -10.76 2.75
N GLY A 163 12.66 -9.48 3.14
CA GLY A 163 11.98 -9.14 4.38
C GLY A 163 12.85 -9.26 5.65
N GLU A 164 14.16 -9.49 5.50
CA GLU A 164 15.14 -9.39 6.60
C GLU A 164 15.28 -7.95 7.10
N LYS A 165 15.13 -7.00 6.18
CA LYS A 165 15.21 -5.57 6.42
C LYS A 165 13.90 -4.88 6.08
N VAL A 166 13.51 -3.92 6.91
CA VAL A 166 12.28 -3.14 6.73
C VAL A 166 12.61 -1.79 6.15
N GLY A 167 11.86 -1.40 5.12
CA GLY A 167 11.99 -0.12 4.44
C GLY A 167 10.86 0.86 4.75
N ALA A 168 11.22 2.15 4.82
CA ALA A 168 10.28 3.26 4.95
C ALA A 168 10.68 4.44 4.06
N LEU A 169 9.76 5.40 3.92
CA LEU A 169 10.01 6.69 3.29
C LEU A 169 9.57 7.84 4.21
N ALA A 170 10.43 8.82 4.42
CA ALA A 170 10.22 9.93 5.32
C ALA A 170 10.32 11.28 4.60
N MET A 171 9.16 11.84 4.20
CA MET A 171 9.07 13.16 3.58
C MET A 171 8.32 14.17 4.45
N SER A 172 7.18 13.78 5.00
CA SER A 172 6.26 14.67 5.73
C SER A 172 6.82 15.13 7.07
N GLU A 173 6.48 16.36 7.44
CA GLU A 173 6.78 16.96 8.74
C GLU A 173 5.48 17.49 9.37
N HIS A 174 5.48 17.74 10.67
CA HIS A 174 4.30 18.29 11.37
C HIS A 174 3.79 19.58 10.70
N SER A 175 4.71 20.42 10.21
CA SER A 175 4.40 21.70 9.54
C SER A 175 4.34 21.63 8.02
N ALA A 176 4.65 20.47 7.39
CA ALA A 176 4.77 20.29 5.95
C ALA A 176 4.24 18.90 5.53
N GLY A 177 2.91 18.78 5.45
CA GLY A 177 2.20 17.60 4.96
C GLY A 177 1.86 17.74 3.48
N SER A 178 0.73 18.39 3.14
CA SER A 178 0.33 18.62 1.74
C SER A 178 1.32 19.49 0.96
N ASP A 179 1.94 20.47 1.61
CA ASP A 179 3.05 21.27 1.08
C ASP A 179 4.39 20.67 1.53
N VAL A 180 4.66 19.46 1.08
CA VAL A 180 5.86 18.70 1.48
C VAL A 180 7.18 19.39 1.09
N VAL A 181 7.18 20.24 0.06
CA VAL A 181 8.39 20.97 -0.36
C VAL A 181 8.77 22.10 0.60
N SER A 182 7.85 22.51 1.47
CA SER A 182 8.11 23.47 2.56
C SER A 182 8.72 22.83 3.82
N MET A 183 9.21 21.58 3.72
CA MET A 183 9.91 20.89 4.82
C MET A 183 11.05 21.73 5.39
N LYS A 184 11.32 21.54 6.69
CA LYS A 184 12.36 22.25 7.44
C LYS A 184 13.59 21.41 7.75
N SER A 185 13.50 20.08 7.66
CA SER A 185 14.65 19.19 7.86
C SER A 185 15.78 19.58 6.91
N THR A 186 17.00 19.62 7.42
CA THR A 186 18.21 20.05 6.69
C THR A 186 19.25 18.93 6.63
N ALA A 187 20.07 18.96 5.60
CA ALA A 187 21.24 18.10 5.44
C ALA A 187 22.45 18.98 5.12
N LYS A 188 23.20 19.35 6.16
CA LYS A 188 24.40 20.20 6.03
C LYS A 188 25.57 19.39 5.52
N ARG A 189 26.22 19.84 4.44
CA ARG A 189 27.41 19.20 3.89
C ARG A 189 28.58 19.27 4.88
N VAL A 190 29.25 18.16 5.08
CA VAL A 190 30.48 17.99 5.87
C VAL A 190 31.46 17.14 5.11
N ASP A 191 32.68 16.92 5.67
CA ASP A 191 33.64 16.01 5.06
C ASP A 191 33.11 14.58 4.98
N GLY A 192 33.18 13.97 3.82
CA GLY A 192 32.70 12.62 3.54
C GLY A 192 31.18 12.43 3.42
N GLY A 193 30.33 13.47 3.71
CA GLY A 193 28.89 13.29 3.68
C GLY A 193 28.07 14.50 4.12
N TYR A 194 27.00 14.22 4.84
CA TYR A 194 26.01 15.21 5.31
C TYR A 194 25.62 14.94 6.76
N LEU A 195 25.34 16.00 7.52
CA LEU A 195 24.68 15.93 8.82
C LEU A 195 23.19 16.26 8.64
N LEU A 196 22.35 15.27 8.89
CA LEU A 196 20.90 15.38 8.77
C LEU A 196 20.30 15.81 10.11
N ASN A 197 19.46 16.84 10.09
CA ASN A 197 18.77 17.39 11.25
C ASN A 197 17.32 17.68 10.94
N GLY A 198 16.42 17.35 11.90
CA GLY A 198 14.99 17.64 11.82
C GLY A 198 14.13 16.50 12.33
N THR A 199 12.82 16.61 12.10
CA THR A 199 11.84 15.61 12.49
C THR A 199 10.94 15.26 11.31
N LYS A 200 10.51 14.00 11.24
CA LYS A 200 9.55 13.52 10.25
C LYS A 200 8.35 12.92 10.94
N MET A 201 7.16 13.17 10.41
CA MET A 201 5.90 12.83 11.03
C MET A 201 5.05 11.92 10.15
N TRP A 202 4.29 11.02 10.78
CA TRP A 202 3.39 10.05 10.15
C TRP A 202 4.11 9.05 9.23
N ILE A 203 5.31 8.62 9.62
CA ILE A 203 6.13 7.73 8.78
C ILE A 203 5.69 6.27 9.01
N THR A 204 5.01 5.71 8.00
CA THR A 204 4.63 4.29 7.95
C THR A 204 5.90 3.44 7.93
N ASN A 205 5.91 2.37 8.72
CA ASN A 205 7.04 1.50 9.00
C ASN A 205 8.22 2.18 9.71
N GLY A 206 8.19 3.50 9.93
CA GLY A 206 9.29 4.23 10.56
C GLY A 206 9.78 3.66 11.89
N PRO A 207 8.89 3.21 12.81
CA PRO A 207 9.30 2.57 14.06
C PRO A 207 10.08 1.25 13.90
N ASP A 208 9.87 0.54 12.78
CA ASP A 208 10.44 -0.79 12.54
C ASP A 208 11.53 -0.78 11.45
N ALA A 209 11.72 0.36 10.77
CA ALA A 209 12.58 0.44 9.60
C ALA A 209 14.05 0.25 9.93
N ASP A 210 14.74 -0.54 9.10
CA ASP A 210 16.20 -0.61 9.01
C ASP A 210 16.76 0.45 8.07
N TYR A 211 16.05 0.72 6.96
CA TYR A 211 16.45 1.68 5.94
C TYR A 211 15.31 2.65 5.63
N ILE A 212 15.63 3.92 5.56
CA ILE A 212 14.64 4.97 5.31
C ILE A 212 15.11 5.85 4.15
N VAL A 213 14.27 6.04 3.14
CA VAL A 213 14.47 7.09 2.14
C VAL A 213 13.99 8.41 2.74
N VAL A 214 14.93 9.32 3.06
CA VAL A 214 14.66 10.59 3.74
C VAL A 214 14.89 11.76 2.80
N TYR A 215 13.97 12.72 2.79
CA TYR A 215 14.09 13.97 2.05
C TYR A 215 14.43 15.12 2.99
N ALA A 216 15.49 15.89 2.68
CA ALA A 216 15.91 17.03 3.47
C ALA A 216 16.50 18.12 2.57
N LYS A 217 16.55 19.37 3.06
CA LYS A 217 17.14 20.50 2.34
C LYS A 217 18.66 20.50 2.47
N THR A 218 19.33 20.38 1.34
CA THR A 218 20.77 20.59 1.19
C THR A 218 21.10 22.05 0.88
N THR A 219 20.19 22.75 0.18
CA THR A 219 20.26 24.18 -0.13
C THR A 219 18.97 24.87 0.33
N PRO A 220 18.87 25.31 1.61
CA PRO A 220 17.63 25.81 2.23
C PRO A 220 16.94 26.93 1.45
N ASP A 221 17.70 27.86 0.89
CA ASP A 221 17.17 29.05 0.20
C ASP A 221 16.70 28.77 -1.24
N ALA A 222 16.98 27.57 -1.77
CA ALA A 222 16.59 27.19 -3.12
C ALA A 222 15.15 26.61 -3.22
N ALA A 223 14.35 26.71 -2.15
CA ALA A 223 12.99 26.19 -2.05
C ALA A 223 12.91 24.69 -2.45
N SER A 224 12.05 24.34 -3.41
CA SER A 224 11.92 22.96 -3.92
C SER A 224 13.14 22.45 -4.68
N LYS A 225 14.00 23.34 -5.17
CA LYS A 225 15.21 23.00 -5.93
C LYS A 225 16.41 22.66 -5.01
N GLY A 226 16.28 22.82 -3.70
CA GLY A 226 17.34 22.56 -2.72
C GLY A 226 17.08 21.31 -1.88
N ILE A 227 16.21 20.38 -2.32
CA ILE A 227 15.89 19.14 -1.61
C ILE A 227 16.67 17.99 -2.22
N THR A 228 17.24 17.14 -1.35
CA THR A 228 17.98 15.92 -1.71
C THR A 228 17.31 14.71 -1.03
N ALA A 229 17.32 13.58 -1.70
CA ALA A 229 16.91 12.30 -1.14
C ALA A 229 18.14 11.53 -0.61
N PHE A 230 18.01 10.89 0.53
CA PHE A 230 19.06 10.13 1.20
C PHE A 230 18.58 8.75 1.60
N ILE A 231 19.46 7.75 1.57
CA ILE A 231 19.25 6.47 2.21
C ILE A 231 19.85 6.54 3.60
N VAL A 232 19.02 6.48 4.63
CA VAL A 232 19.46 6.52 6.04
C VAL A 232 19.31 5.12 6.65
N GLU A 233 20.39 4.62 7.23
CA GLU A 233 20.40 3.42 8.06
C GLU A 233 19.99 3.81 9.48
N THR A 234 18.99 3.16 10.05
CA THR A 234 18.43 3.55 11.36
C THR A 234 19.34 3.26 12.54
N THR A 235 20.40 2.48 12.32
CA THR A 235 21.48 2.27 13.28
C THR A 235 22.44 3.45 13.40
N ALA A 236 22.32 4.47 12.53
CA ALA A 236 23.17 5.66 12.57
C ALA A 236 22.95 6.44 13.88
N LYS A 237 24.04 6.90 14.47
CA LYS A 237 24.01 7.73 15.69
C LYS A 237 23.20 8.99 15.43
N GLY A 238 22.32 9.36 16.37
CA GLY A 238 21.46 10.54 16.30
C GLY A 238 20.10 10.28 15.64
N PHE A 239 19.85 9.07 15.10
CA PHE A 239 18.52 8.66 14.69
C PHE A 239 17.72 8.09 15.86
N SER A 240 16.44 8.43 15.95
CA SER A 240 15.50 7.80 16.89
C SER A 240 14.05 7.85 16.37
N CYS A 241 13.26 6.86 16.78
CA CYS A 241 11.81 6.95 16.71
C CYS A 241 11.32 7.64 17.99
N ALA A 242 10.92 8.92 17.87
CA ALA A 242 10.51 9.72 19.02
C ALA A 242 9.22 9.19 19.66
N ARG A 243 8.29 8.70 18.84
CA ARG A 243 7.09 7.97 19.32
C ARG A 243 6.42 7.18 18.20
N LYS A 244 5.81 6.07 18.56
CA LYS A 244 4.81 5.36 17.76
C LYS A 244 3.45 6.02 17.95
N LEU A 245 2.72 6.18 16.85
CA LEU A 245 1.44 6.90 16.85
C LEU A 245 0.26 5.95 17.06
N ASP A 246 -0.69 6.37 17.88
CA ASP A 246 -2.01 5.76 17.97
C ASP A 246 -2.94 6.39 16.95
N LYS A 247 -3.60 5.56 16.11
CA LYS A 247 -4.34 6.02 14.93
C LYS A 247 -5.80 5.62 14.99
N LEU A 248 -6.64 6.33 14.26
CA LEU A 248 -8.06 6.01 14.09
C LEU A 248 -8.25 4.63 13.41
N GLY A 249 -7.56 4.41 12.31
CA GLY A 249 -7.54 3.18 11.51
C GLY A 249 -6.12 2.84 11.08
N MET A 250 -5.98 1.79 10.25
CA MET A 250 -4.68 1.25 9.86
C MET A 250 -3.78 0.97 11.08
N ARG A 251 -4.39 0.51 12.17
CA ARG A 251 -3.74 0.40 13.46
C ARG A 251 -2.64 -0.65 13.47
N GLY A 252 -2.82 -1.75 12.74
CA GLY A 252 -1.77 -2.76 12.55
C GLY A 252 -0.62 -2.33 11.62
N SER A 253 -0.55 -1.06 11.20
CA SER A 253 0.56 -0.50 10.45
C SER A 253 1.35 0.45 11.35
N ASN A 254 2.54 0.02 11.81
CA ASN A 254 3.37 0.83 12.70
C ASN A 254 3.75 2.15 12.02
N THR A 255 3.40 3.25 12.64
CA THR A 255 3.59 4.61 12.12
C THR A 255 4.20 5.46 13.20
N GLY A 256 5.22 6.28 12.89
CA GLY A 256 5.95 7.01 13.90
C GLY A 256 6.31 8.43 13.54
N GLU A 257 6.74 9.14 14.58
CA GLU A 257 7.49 10.37 14.51
C GLU A 257 8.98 10.04 14.63
N LEU A 258 9.78 10.49 13.68
CA LEU A 258 11.21 10.21 13.61
C LEU A 258 12.02 11.49 13.88
N ALA A 259 13.08 11.38 14.66
CA ALA A 259 14.00 12.47 14.97
C ALA A 259 15.40 12.17 14.41
N PHE A 260 16.02 13.20 13.88
CA PHE A 260 17.36 13.20 13.32
C PHE A 260 18.15 14.32 13.99
N GLU A 261 19.20 13.97 14.74
CA GLU A 261 20.06 14.89 15.49
C GLU A 261 21.51 14.64 15.08
N ASP A 262 22.01 15.46 14.17
CA ASP A 262 23.34 15.33 13.55
C ASP A 262 23.61 13.91 13.01
N VAL A 263 22.60 13.30 12.37
CA VAL A 263 22.75 11.99 11.75
C VAL A 263 23.68 12.09 10.57
N PHE A 264 24.83 11.43 10.65
CA PHE A 264 25.79 11.40 9.54
C PHE A 264 25.30 10.46 8.43
N VAL A 265 25.19 10.99 7.22
CA VAL A 265 24.83 10.24 6.01
C VAL A 265 25.97 10.38 5.01
N PRO A 266 26.67 9.30 4.63
CA PRO A 266 27.80 9.36 3.71
C PRO A 266 27.36 9.75 2.29
N ASN A 267 28.30 10.28 1.49
CA ASN A 267 28.03 10.75 0.13
C ASN A 267 27.42 9.67 -0.77
N GLU A 268 27.86 8.42 -0.62
CA GLU A 268 27.35 7.26 -1.38
C GLU A 268 25.90 6.93 -1.07
N ASN A 269 25.33 7.48 0.00
CA ASN A 269 23.93 7.29 0.38
C ASN A 269 22.99 8.41 -0.14
N VAL A 270 23.50 9.33 -0.97
CA VAL A 270 22.63 10.24 -1.72
C VAL A 270 21.89 9.44 -2.78
N LEU A 271 20.55 9.45 -2.72
CA LEU A 271 19.70 8.77 -3.69
C LEU A 271 19.41 9.70 -4.89
N GLY A 272 19.88 9.32 -6.06
CA GLY A 272 19.84 10.17 -7.25
C GLY A 272 20.93 11.24 -7.21
N GLN A 273 20.56 12.51 -7.32
CA GLN A 273 21.48 13.66 -7.37
C GLN A 273 21.16 14.69 -6.27
N VAL A 274 22.20 15.37 -5.79
CA VAL A 274 22.07 16.49 -4.85
C VAL A 274 21.17 17.56 -5.46
N ASP A 275 20.27 18.14 -4.64
CA ASP A 275 19.28 19.17 -5.02
C ASP A 275 18.26 18.73 -6.11
N LYS A 276 18.18 17.43 -6.40
CA LYS A 276 17.19 16.83 -7.33
C LYS A 276 16.20 15.88 -6.63
N GLY A 277 16.14 15.90 -5.32
CA GLY A 277 15.27 15.01 -4.54
C GLY A 277 13.77 15.18 -4.85
N VAL A 278 13.33 16.37 -5.27
CA VAL A 278 11.92 16.57 -5.70
C VAL A 278 11.58 15.75 -6.94
N ARG A 279 12.51 15.55 -7.87
CA ARG A 279 12.29 14.68 -9.03
C ARG A 279 12.09 13.24 -8.57
N VAL A 280 13.00 12.73 -7.72
CA VAL A 280 12.91 11.39 -7.11
C VAL A 280 11.57 11.21 -6.42
N LEU A 281 11.16 12.22 -5.62
CA LEU A 281 9.88 12.20 -4.89
C LEU A 281 8.68 12.13 -5.81
N MET A 282 8.59 12.97 -6.83
CA MET A 282 7.40 13.08 -7.67
C MET A 282 7.20 11.86 -8.58
N GLU A 283 8.28 11.29 -9.12
CA GLU A 283 8.22 10.04 -9.90
C GLU A 283 7.69 8.88 -9.04
N GLY A 284 8.15 8.77 -7.80
CA GLY A 284 7.67 7.75 -6.86
C GLY A 284 6.23 7.94 -6.42
N LEU A 285 5.80 9.20 -6.17
CA LEU A 285 4.45 9.50 -5.69
C LEU A 285 3.34 9.18 -6.70
N ASP A 286 3.59 9.32 -8.01
CA ASP A 286 2.57 8.97 -9.01
C ASP A 286 2.35 7.46 -9.06
N LEU A 287 3.42 6.67 -9.01
CA LEU A 287 3.35 5.21 -8.94
C LEU A 287 2.77 4.73 -7.60
N GLU A 288 3.11 5.40 -6.49
CA GLU A 288 2.49 5.15 -5.19
C GLU A 288 0.97 5.33 -5.25
N ARG A 289 0.49 6.43 -5.83
CA ARG A 289 -0.95 6.70 -5.97
C ARG A 289 -1.65 5.60 -6.74
N LEU A 290 -1.01 5.08 -7.79
CA LEU A 290 -1.55 3.95 -8.54
C LEU A 290 -1.64 2.69 -7.67
N VAL A 291 -0.53 2.23 -7.07
CA VAL A 291 -0.52 1.00 -6.28
C VAL A 291 -1.45 1.12 -5.07
N LEU A 292 -1.41 2.27 -4.36
CA LEU A 292 -2.31 2.53 -3.24
C LEU A 292 -3.78 2.58 -3.63
N SER A 293 -4.14 2.88 -4.90
CA SER A 293 -5.54 2.85 -5.33
C SER A 293 -6.16 1.45 -5.28
N ALA A 294 -5.35 0.40 -5.28
CA ALA A 294 -5.79 -0.98 -5.11
C ALA A 294 -6.18 -1.33 -3.65
N GLY A 295 -5.65 -0.60 -2.66
CA GLY A 295 -6.02 -0.79 -1.25
C GLY A 295 -7.50 -0.58 -0.97
N PRO A 296 -8.11 0.56 -1.36
CA PRO A 296 -9.55 0.77 -1.29
C PRO A 296 -10.39 -0.30 -1.97
N LEU A 297 -9.90 -0.90 -3.09
CA LEU A 297 -10.59 -2.01 -3.78
C LEU A 297 -10.71 -3.22 -2.86
N GLY A 298 -9.61 -3.59 -2.20
CA GLY A 298 -9.60 -4.68 -1.22
C GLY A 298 -10.57 -4.43 -0.07
N ILE A 299 -10.60 -3.22 0.49
CA ILE A 299 -11.56 -2.86 1.56
C ILE A 299 -13.01 -2.95 1.06
N MET A 300 -13.34 -2.40 -0.12
CA MET A 300 -14.68 -2.50 -0.68
C MET A 300 -15.09 -3.95 -0.90
N GLN A 301 -14.17 -4.80 -1.37
CA GLN A 301 -14.44 -6.22 -1.54
C GLN A 301 -14.71 -6.90 -0.20
N SER A 302 -13.92 -6.59 0.85
CA SER A 302 -14.15 -7.14 2.21
C SER A 302 -15.50 -6.73 2.77
N VAL A 303 -15.91 -5.49 2.55
CA VAL A 303 -17.27 -5.04 2.93
C VAL A 303 -18.34 -5.85 2.20
N MET A 304 -18.17 -6.08 0.89
CA MET A 304 -19.11 -6.90 0.12
C MET A 304 -19.14 -8.36 0.60
N ASP A 305 -17.98 -8.94 0.88
CA ASP A 305 -17.83 -10.30 1.40
C ASP A 305 -18.52 -10.48 2.77
N LEU A 306 -18.53 -9.42 3.58
CA LEU A 306 -19.20 -9.39 4.89
C LEU A 306 -20.71 -9.21 4.77
N VAL A 307 -21.18 -8.27 3.96
CA VAL A 307 -22.61 -7.87 3.96
C VAL A 307 -23.48 -8.75 3.09
N LEU A 308 -22.96 -9.33 2.00
CA LEU A 308 -23.75 -10.18 1.11
C LEU A 308 -24.32 -11.42 1.85
N PRO A 309 -23.52 -12.26 2.52
CA PRO A 309 -24.04 -13.38 3.28
C PRO A 309 -24.97 -12.92 4.41
N TYR A 310 -24.58 -11.85 5.13
CA TYR A 310 -25.39 -11.35 6.24
C TYR A 310 -26.79 -10.93 5.79
N THR A 311 -26.89 -10.13 4.73
CA THR A 311 -28.19 -9.62 4.25
C THR A 311 -29.11 -10.71 3.72
N HIS A 312 -28.56 -11.84 3.22
CA HIS A 312 -29.31 -12.98 2.73
C HIS A 312 -29.69 -13.98 3.82
N THR A 313 -29.06 -13.92 4.99
CA THR A 313 -29.36 -14.78 6.12
C THR A 313 -30.18 -14.09 7.22
N ARG A 314 -29.97 -12.77 7.41
CA ARG A 314 -30.69 -11.98 8.40
C ARG A 314 -32.15 -11.80 7.99
N THR A 315 -33.06 -12.32 8.78
CA THR A 315 -34.53 -12.25 8.53
C THR A 315 -35.18 -11.16 9.39
N GLN A 316 -35.94 -10.28 8.76
CA GLN A 316 -36.90 -9.36 9.39
C GLN A 316 -38.17 -9.29 8.54
N PHE A 317 -39.29 -9.01 9.16
CA PHE A 317 -40.62 -9.01 8.47
C PHE A 317 -40.86 -10.30 7.68
N ASN A 318 -40.43 -11.46 8.24
CA ASN A 318 -40.62 -12.82 7.69
C ASN A 318 -39.86 -13.09 6.36
N GLN A 319 -38.84 -12.30 6.01
CA GLN A 319 -38.02 -12.52 4.81
C GLN A 319 -36.58 -12.04 5.04
N PRO A 320 -35.59 -12.57 4.28
CA PRO A 320 -34.25 -12.02 4.27
C PRO A 320 -34.26 -10.53 3.94
N ILE A 321 -33.45 -9.74 4.65
CA ILE A 321 -33.41 -8.28 4.42
C ILE A 321 -32.95 -7.92 3.02
N ALA A 322 -32.18 -8.79 2.35
CA ALA A 322 -31.76 -8.63 0.95
C ALA A 322 -32.94 -8.54 -0.03
N HIS A 323 -34.15 -8.98 0.34
CA HIS A 323 -35.34 -8.86 -0.50
C HIS A 323 -36.00 -7.47 -0.45
N ASN A 324 -35.57 -6.59 0.45
CA ASN A 324 -36.06 -5.22 0.51
C ASN A 324 -35.37 -4.34 -0.54
N GLN A 325 -36.14 -3.60 -1.33
CA GLN A 325 -35.64 -2.78 -2.45
C GLN A 325 -34.58 -1.76 -2.02
N LEU A 326 -34.72 -1.15 -0.82
CA LEU A 326 -33.72 -0.20 -0.31
C LEU A 326 -32.40 -0.87 0.04
N VAL A 327 -32.41 -2.14 0.46
CA VAL A 327 -31.20 -2.97 0.67
C VAL A 327 -30.58 -3.34 -0.67
N GLN A 328 -31.40 -3.78 -1.63
CA GLN A 328 -30.94 -4.09 -3.00
C GLN A 328 -30.29 -2.88 -3.66
N GLY A 329 -30.87 -1.68 -3.51
CA GLY A 329 -30.30 -0.44 -4.02
C GLY A 329 -28.88 -0.17 -3.46
N LYS A 330 -28.70 -0.29 -2.14
CA LYS A 330 -27.38 -0.14 -1.53
C LYS A 330 -26.36 -1.17 -2.03
N LEU A 331 -26.73 -2.45 -2.10
CA LEU A 331 -25.86 -3.51 -2.62
C LEU A 331 -25.45 -3.26 -4.08
N ALA A 332 -26.39 -2.79 -4.92
CA ALA A 332 -26.14 -2.43 -6.31
C ALA A 332 -25.16 -1.24 -6.42
N ASP A 333 -25.35 -0.20 -5.61
CA ASP A 333 -24.46 0.97 -5.57
C ASP A 333 -23.05 0.60 -5.11
N MET A 334 -22.92 -0.21 -4.05
CA MET A 334 -21.62 -0.69 -3.55
C MET A 334 -20.91 -1.53 -4.61
N HIS A 335 -21.60 -2.45 -5.28
CA HIS A 335 -21.05 -3.25 -6.37
C HIS A 335 -20.55 -2.35 -7.52
N THR A 336 -21.37 -1.39 -7.95
CA THR A 336 -21.03 -0.48 -9.04
C THR A 336 -19.82 0.39 -8.71
N LYS A 337 -19.76 0.93 -7.48
CA LYS A 337 -18.60 1.70 -6.99
C LYS A 337 -17.32 0.87 -7.01
N LEU A 338 -17.38 -0.37 -6.54
CA LEU A 338 -16.23 -1.29 -6.55
C LEU A 338 -15.75 -1.58 -7.97
N GLN A 339 -16.68 -1.97 -8.88
CA GLN A 339 -16.31 -2.34 -10.25
C GLN A 339 -15.77 -1.14 -11.05
N ALA A 340 -16.36 0.04 -10.89
CA ALA A 340 -15.85 1.26 -11.53
C ALA A 340 -14.45 1.64 -11.02
N SER A 341 -14.22 1.54 -9.71
CA SER A 341 -12.91 1.78 -9.10
C SER A 341 -11.85 0.79 -9.61
N ARG A 342 -12.21 -0.50 -9.64
CA ARG A 342 -11.34 -1.58 -10.12
C ARG A 342 -10.98 -1.39 -11.60
N ALA A 343 -11.96 -1.14 -12.45
CA ALA A 343 -11.73 -0.90 -13.88
C ALA A 343 -10.79 0.28 -14.09
N TYR A 344 -10.95 1.38 -13.37
CA TYR A 344 -10.08 2.55 -13.51
C TYR A 344 -8.64 2.26 -13.04
N THR A 345 -8.47 1.67 -11.86
CA THR A 345 -7.16 1.31 -11.31
C THR A 345 -6.38 0.41 -12.27
N TYR A 346 -6.97 -0.70 -12.70
CA TYR A 346 -6.30 -1.65 -13.59
C TYR A 346 -6.08 -1.13 -15.01
N GLN A 347 -6.95 -0.24 -15.51
CA GLN A 347 -6.71 0.44 -16.77
C GLN A 347 -5.46 1.33 -16.71
N VAL A 348 -5.27 2.09 -15.61
CA VAL A 348 -4.07 2.92 -15.43
C VAL A 348 -2.82 2.04 -15.28
N ALA A 349 -2.89 0.97 -14.48
CA ALA A 349 -1.79 0.04 -14.28
C ALA A 349 -1.34 -0.60 -15.61
N ARG A 350 -2.29 -1.13 -16.39
CA ARG A 350 -2.02 -1.70 -17.71
C ARG A 350 -1.35 -0.70 -18.65
N ARG A 351 -1.83 0.54 -18.69
CA ARG A 351 -1.24 1.58 -19.54
C ARG A 351 0.19 1.92 -19.16
N ILE A 352 0.54 1.86 -17.86
CA ILE A 352 1.91 2.07 -17.40
C ILE A 352 2.78 0.87 -17.80
N ASP A 353 2.30 -0.35 -17.62
CA ASP A 353 3.02 -1.56 -17.99
C ASP A 353 3.29 -1.65 -19.50
N GLU A 354 2.29 -1.34 -20.33
CA GLU A 354 2.43 -1.31 -21.80
C GLU A 354 3.48 -0.27 -22.27
N ARG A 355 3.75 0.76 -21.47
CA ARG A 355 4.69 1.83 -21.77
C ARG A 355 5.96 1.80 -20.93
N HIS A 356 6.24 0.71 -20.28
CA HIS A 356 7.37 0.57 -19.37
C HIS A 356 8.72 0.97 -20.02
N ALA A 357 8.98 0.53 -21.26
CA ALA A 357 10.20 0.90 -21.98
C ALA A 357 10.28 2.41 -22.28
N GLN A 358 9.16 3.02 -22.65
CA GLN A 358 9.07 4.45 -22.96
C GLN A 358 9.24 5.31 -21.70
N ILE A 359 8.82 4.80 -20.53
CA ILE A 359 9.08 5.45 -19.24
C ILE A 359 10.58 5.37 -18.95
N ALA A 360 11.19 4.20 -19.11
CA ALA A 360 12.61 3.98 -18.85
C ALA A 360 13.53 4.82 -19.77
N SER A 361 13.14 5.02 -21.04
CA SER A 361 13.86 5.88 -22.00
C SER A 361 13.56 7.37 -21.82
N GLY A 362 12.54 7.74 -21.02
CA GLY A 362 12.09 9.13 -20.88
C GLY A 362 11.22 9.64 -22.03
N GLU A 363 10.85 8.78 -22.98
CA GLU A 363 9.98 9.13 -24.10
C GLU A 363 8.52 9.31 -23.69
N TRP A 364 8.11 8.74 -22.55
CA TRP A 364 6.77 8.88 -22.01
C TRP A 364 6.81 9.19 -20.52
N VAL A 365 5.92 10.07 -20.09
CA VAL A 365 5.80 10.51 -18.70
C VAL A 365 4.57 9.83 -18.08
N ILE A 366 4.73 9.36 -16.86
CA ILE A 366 3.64 8.77 -16.07
C ILE A 366 2.50 9.80 -15.94
N PRO A 367 1.23 9.43 -16.27
CA PRO A 367 0.13 10.36 -16.26
C PRO A 367 -0.33 10.66 -14.83
N THR A 368 0.22 11.71 -14.23
CA THR A 368 -0.11 12.18 -12.87
C THR A 368 -1.61 12.29 -12.64
N GLN A 369 -2.37 12.80 -13.63
CA GLN A 369 -3.83 12.96 -13.53
C GLN A 369 -4.56 11.63 -13.44
N ASP A 370 -4.09 10.58 -14.13
CA ASP A 370 -4.74 9.28 -14.14
C ASP A 370 -4.42 8.52 -12.83
N CYS A 371 -3.15 8.55 -12.39
CA CYS A 371 -2.76 7.97 -11.09
C CYS A 371 -3.48 8.66 -9.92
N ALA A 372 -3.53 10.00 -9.92
CA ALA A 372 -4.27 10.76 -8.92
C ALA A 372 -5.77 10.51 -8.98
N GLY A 373 -6.34 10.35 -10.19
CA GLY A 373 -7.76 10.08 -10.41
C GLY A 373 -8.18 8.70 -9.89
N ALA A 374 -7.37 7.67 -10.14
CA ALA A 374 -7.64 6.31 -9.69
C ALA A 374 -7.79 6.25 -8.16
N ILE A 375 -6.78 6.74 -7.43
CA ILE A 375 -6.86 6.73 -5.95
C ILE A 375 -7.90 7.72 -5.40
N LEU A 376 -8.11 8.88 -6.04
CA LEU A 376 -9.15 9.83 -5.63
C LEU A 376 -10.52 9.16 -5.62
N TYR A 377 -10.87 8.52 -6.73
CA TYR A 377 -12.17 7.88 -6.88
C TYR A 377 -12.29 6.68 -5.92
N ALA A 378 -11.32 5.76 -5.93
CA ALA A 378 -11.37 4.55 -5.13
C ALA A 378 -11.43 4.84 -3.62
N ALA A 379 -10.67 5.81 -3.11
CA ALA A 379 -10.62 6.17 -1.69
C ALA A 379 -11.97 6.67 -1.17
N GLU A 380 -12.60 7.62 -1.88
CA GLU A 380 -13.92 8.15 -1.49
C GLU A 380 -15.00 7.08 -1.57
N ARG A 381 -14.98 6.23 -2.61
CA ARG A 381 -15.94 5.13 -2.75
C ARG A 381 -15.78 4.05 -1.68
N ALA A 382 -14.56 3.79 -1.22
CA ALA A 382 -14.33 2.83 -0.14
C ALA A 382 -14.95 3.30 1.18
N SER A 383 -14.81 4.59 1.54
CA SER A 383 -15.45 5.16 2.73
C SER A 383 -16.98 5.08 2.64
N GLU A 384 -17.56 5.39 1.47
CA GLU A 384 -19.00 5.27 1.25
C GLU A 384 -19.50 3.82 1.36
N CYS A 385 -18.78 2.87 0.74
CA CYS A 385 -19.12 1.46 0.82
C CYS A 385 -19.02 0.94 2.26
N ALA A 386 -17.99 1.35 3.02
CA ALA A 386 -17.85 0.95 4.41
C ALA A 386 -18.98 1.49 5.30
N LEU A 387 -19.43 2.73 5.09
CA LEU A 387 -20.60 3.30 5.76
C LEU A 387 -21.87 2.54 5.42
N ASP A 388 -22.10 2.22 4.13
CA ASP A 388 -23.25 1.42 3.70
C ASP A 388 -23.20 -0.01 4.28
N GLY A 389 -21.98 -0.58 4.41
CA GLY A 389 -21.78 -1.88 5.06
C GLY A 389 -22.23 -1.90 6.52
N ILE A 390 -21.81 -0.91 7.30
CA ILE A 390 -22.26 -0.74 8.69
C ILE A 390 -23.78 -0.60 8.74
N GLN A 391 -24.35 0.24 7.87
CA GLN A 391 -25.79 0.50 7.82
C GLN A 391 -26.60 -0.77 7.48
N LEU A 392 -26.13 -1.58 6.52
CA LEU A 392 -26.79 -2.84 6.13
C LEU A 392 -26.79 -3.88 7.23
N MET A 393 -25.78 -3.88 8.10
CA MET A 393 -25.69 -4.78 9.24
C MET A 393 -26.46 -4.29 10.47
N GLY A 394 -26.92 -3.02 10.47
CA GLY A 394 -27.67 -2.44 11.58
C GLY A 394 -26.89 -2.47 12.90
N GLY A 395 -27.50 -2.87 13.99
CA GLY A 395 -26.86 -2.94 15.31
C GLY A 395 -25.59 -3.81 15.33
N MET A 396 -25.54 -4.91 14.56
CA MET A 396 -24.34 -5.75 14.44
C MET A 396 -23.17 -4.99 13.77
N GLY A 397 -23.45 -4.17 12.76
CA GLY A 397 -22.40 -3.34 12.11
C GLY A 397 -21.79 -2.29 13.02
N TYR A 398 -22.45 -1.96 14.14
CA TYR A 398 -21.96 -0.99 15.13
C TYR A 398 -21.19 -1.64 16.29
N MET A 399 -21.04 -2.96 16.27
CA MET A 399 -20.34 -3.72 17.31
C MET A 399 -18.91 -4.04 16.86
N ASN A 400 -17.95 -4.02 17.79
CA ASN A 400 -16.54 -4.32 17.51
C ASN A 400 -16.25 -5.82 17.27
N GLU A 401 -17.23 -6.71 17.53
CA GLU A 401 -17.12 -8.14 17.23
C GLU A 401 -17.12 -8.43 15.73
N VAL A 402 -17.56 -7.48 14.90
CA VAL A 402 -17.53 -7.58 13.44
C VAL A 402 -16.60 -6.52 12.84
N PRO A 403 -15.94 -6.80 11.71
CA PRO A 403 -14.90 -5.92 11.17
C PRO A 403 -15.43 -4.66 10.47
N ALA A 404 -16.74 -4.44 10.41
CA ALA A 404 -17.36 -3.32 9.67
C ALA A 404 -16.79 -1.95 10.09
N GLY A 405 -16.64 -1.72 11.41
CA GLY A 405 -16.05 -0.48 11.95
C GLY A 405 -14.57 -0.34 11.59
N ARG A 406 -13.81 -1.44 11.57
CA ARG A 406 -12.40 -1.44 11.15
C ARG A 406 -12.27 -1.03 9.67
N PHE A 407 -13.09 -1.59 8.79
CA PHE A 407 -13.08 -1.25 7.36
C PHE A 407 -13.32 0.24 7.12
N LEU A 408 -14.25 0.88 7.84
CA LEU A 408 -14.49 2.32 7.75
C LEU A 408 -13.28 3.13 8.23
N ARG A 409 -12.71 2.76 9.38
CA ARG A 409 -11.55 3.46 9.95
C ARG A 409 -10.31 3.34 9.04
N ASP A 410 -10.11 2.18 8.45
CA ASP A 410 -9.02 1.91 7.51
C ASP A 410 -9.23 2.64 6.17
N ALA A 411 -10.44 2.62 5.61
CA ALA A 411 -10.77 3.31 4.37
C ALA A 411 -10.47 4.82 4.44
N LYS A 412 -10.73 5.44 5.60
CA LYS A 412 -10.55 6.89 5.76
C LYS A 412 -9.12 7.37 5.53
N LEU A 413 -8.11 6.53 5.81
CA LEU A 413 -6.73 6.92 5.55
C LEU A 413 -6.46 7.19 4.08
N TYR A 414 -7.07 6.43 3.17
CA TYR A 414 -6.84 6.60 1.73
C TYR A 414 -7.33 7.93 1.16
N GLU A 415 -8.22 8.64 1.84
CA GLU A 415 -8.59 10.01 1.48
C GLU A 415 -7.55 11.07 1.93
N ILE A 416 -6.61 10.68 2.80
CA ILE A 416 -5.64 11.58 3.44
C ILE A 416 -4.21 11.28 2.95
N GLY A 417 -3.80 10.02 2.93
CA GLY A 417 -2.45 9.57 2.58
C GLY A 417 -2.13 9.70 1.09
N ALA A 418 -0.85 9.76 0.70
CA ALA A 418 -0.39 9.99 -0.68
C ALA A 418 -0.93 11.27 -1.33
N GLY A 419 -1.18 12.29 -0.50
CA GLY A 419 -1.90 13.53 -0.83
C GLY A 419 -3.40 13.40 -0.60
N THR A 420 -4.00 14.42 0.04
CA THR A 420 -5.44 14.42 0.34
C THR A 420 -6.29 14.41 -0.94
N SER A 421 -7.57 14.06 -0.81
CA SER A 421 -8.53 14.14 -1.92
C SER A 421 -8.52 15.51 -2.61
N GLU A 422 -8.35 16.59 -1.85
CA GLU A 422 -8.26 17.96 -2.35
C GLU A 422 -6.95 18.19 -3.14
N VAL A 423 -5.82 17.70 -2.63
CA VAL A 423 -4.52 17.77 -3.32
C VAL A 423 -4.57 17.02 -4.64
N ARG A 424 -5.20 15.84 -4.69
CA ARG A 424 -5.37 15.06 -5.92
C ARG A 424 -6.20 15.82 -6.95
N ARG A 425 -7.33 16.44 -6.54
CA ARG A 425 -8.15 17.31 -7.41
C ARG A 425 -7.35 18.49 -7.94
N MET A 426 -6.54 19.13 -7.08
CA MET A 426 -5.66 20.22 -7.48
C MET A 426 -4.61 19.76 -8.50
N LEU A 427 -3.99 18.57 -8.31
CA LEU A 427 -3.01 18.01 -9.24
C LEU A 427 -3.63 17.79 -10.62
N ILE A 428 -4.81 17.16 -10.69
CA ILE A 428 -5.56 16.92 -11.94
C ILE A 428 -5.84 18.26 -12.63
N GLY A 429 -6.38 19.24 -11.91
CA GLY A 429 -6.67 20.56 -12.45
C GLY A 429 -5.42 21.30 -12.97
N ARG A 430 -4.28 21.15 -12.28
CA ARG A 430 -3.00 21.72 -12.74
C ARG A 430 -2.49 21.10 -14.03
N VAL A 431 -2.69 19.81 -14.24
CA VAL A 431 -2.35 19.14 -15.50
C VAL A 431 -3.17 19.74 -16.63
N PHE A 432 -4.49 19.88 -16.48
CA PHE A 432 -5.34 20.52 -17.49
C PHE A 432 -4.91 21.97 -17.78
N ASN A 433 -4.62 22.75 -16.75
CA ASN A 433 -4.11 24.11 -16.94
C ASN A 433 -2.79 24.16 -17.73
N LYS A 434 -1.90 23.16 -17.57
CA LYS A 434 -0.67 23.09 -18.37
C LYS A 434 -0.93 22.75 -19.84
N MET A 435 -1.93 21.91 -20.15
CA MET A 435 -2.28 21.52 -21.51
C MET A 435 -2.78 22.72 -22.36
N TYR A 436 -3.38 23.73 -21.71
CA TYR A 436 -3.93 24.92 -22.35
C TYR A 436 -3.13 26.20 -22.11
N LYS A 437 -1.94 26.11 -21.50
CA LYS A 437 -0.99 27.24 -21.49
C LYS A 437 -0.36 27.35 -22.89
N GLN A 438 -0.72 28.43 -23.59
CA GLN A 438 -0.06 28.89 -24.80
C GLN A 438 1.32 29.46 -24.47
#